data_56d9783cb44beabafa968cac4c8c33f5
#
_entry.id   56d9783cb44beabafa968cac4c8c33f5
#
_cell.length_a   1.000
_cell.length_b   1.000
_cell.length_c   1.000
_cell.angle_alpha   90.00
_cell.angle_beta   90.00
_cell.angle_gamma   90.00
#
_symmetry.space_group_name_H-M   'P 1'
#
loop_
_entity.id
_entity.type
_entity.pdbx_description
1 polymer ?
#
loop_
_entity_poly.entity_id
_entity_poly.type
_entity_poly.pdbx_seq_one_letter_code
_entity_poly.pdbx_strand_id
1 'polypeptide(L)'
;KSVRYSQAFEYCFILSKGKPKTVNIIMDKPNKWAGSTSWGKARSRKKTGELDIREHKTNPIKEFGARNNIWRIKNCGGFGQSNKESYKHPATMPEELALGHIQTWTNEGDLVLDPFMGSGTTAQVSIETNRNFVGFEIDDTYYQMCVDRVKPLQDNLLTRLNDIKT
;
A
#
# COMPACT_ATOMS: atom_id res chain seq x y z
N LYS A 1 32.65 15.11 5.27
CA LYS A 1 32.40 13.65 5.30
C LYS A 1 31.34 13.38 6.36
N SER A 2 30.32 12.57 6.01
CA SER A 2 29.31 12.13 6.99
C SER A 2 29.98 11.24 8.04
N VAL A 3 29.75 11.53 9.31
CA VAL A 3 30.26 10.75 10.45
C VAL A 3 29.26 9.69 10.94
N ARG A 4 28.18 9.47 10.20
CA ARG A 4 27.12 8.50 10.54
C ARG A 4 27.00 7.41 9.47
N TYR A 5 26.52 6.25 9.88
CA TYR A 5 26.18 5.18 8.96
C TYR A 5 25.05 5.60 8.02
N SER A 6 25.05 5.03 6.81
CA SER A 6 23.93 5.20 5.87
C SER A 6 22.66 4.57 6.44
N GLN A 7 21.55 5.29 6.35
CA GLN A 7 20.25 4.76 6.74
C GLN A 7 19.82 3.70 5.73
N ALA A 8 19.55 2.49 6.20
CA ALA A 8 19.19 1.36 5.35
C ALA A 8 17.66 1.17 5.20
N PHE A 9 16.86 1.79 6.07
CA PHE A 9 15.40 1.69 6.07
C PHE A 9 14.77 2.91 6.75
N GLU A 10 13.49 3.12 6.48
CA GLU A 10 12.66 4.13 7.11
C GLU A 10 11.48 3.46 7.82
N TYR A 11 11.08 4.01 8.97
CA TYR A 11 9.93 3.52 9.71
C TYR A 11 8.65 4.19 9.22
N CYS A 12 7.61 3.38 9.00
CA CYS A 12 6.26 3.85 8.81
C CYS A 12 5.41 3.43 10.01
N PHE A 13 4.81 4.39 10.72
CA PHE A 13 4.01 4.14 11.91
C PHE A 13 2.53 4.15 11.52
N ILE A 14 1.83 3.06 11.83
CA ILE A 14 0.38 2.96 11.64
C ILE A 14 -0.30 3.19 12.98
N LEU A 15 -1.08 4.25 13.06
CA LEU A 15 -1.82 4.62 14.26
C LEU A 15 -3.32 4.48 14.00
N SER A 16 -4.08 4.06 15.00
CA SER A 16 -5.53 3.93 14.91
C SER A 16 -6.19 4.34 16.22
N LYS A 17 -7.32 5.04 16.13
CA LYS A 17 -8.18 5.30 17.28
C LYS A 17 -9.04 4.06 17.55
N GLY A 18 -8.54 3.16 18.40
CA GLY A 18 -9.15 1.86 18.66
C GLY A 18 -8.84 0.84 17.56
N LYS A 19 -9.71 -0.15 17.39
CA LYS A 19 -9.53 -1.17 16.35
C LYS A 19 -9.77 -0.55 14.96
N PRO A 20 -8.86 -0.76 13.99
CA PRO A 20 -9.09 -0.30 12.62
C PRO A 20 -10.39 -0.87 12.05
N LYS A 21 -11.16 -0.03 11.34
CA LYS A 21 -12.43 -0.45 10.70
C LYS A 21 -12.16 -1.38 9.51
N THR A 22 -11.10 -1.09 8.77
CA THR A 22 -10.70 -1.83 7.56
C THR A 22 -9.29 -2.32 7.71
N VAL A 23 -9.06 -3.59 7.37
CA VAL A 23 -7.73 -4.19 7.27
C VAL A 23 -7.75 -5.20 6.11
N ASN A 24 -7.30 -4.77 4.95
CA ASN A 24 -7.17 -5.61 3.75
C ASN A 24 -5.73 -6.08 3.63
N ILE A 25 -5.44 -7.29 4.09
CA ILE A 25 -4.08 -7.83 4.03
C ILE A 25 -3.71 -8.13 2.58
N ILE A 26 -2.65 -7.51 2.10
CA ILE A 26 -2.11 -7.77 0.76
C ILE A 26 -1.45 -9.15 0.75
N MET A 27 -1.90 -10.00 -0.16
CA MET A 27 -1.46 -11.40 -0.31
C MET A 27 -0.57 -11.54 -1.55
N ASP A 28 0.68 -11.12 -1.46
CA ASP A 28 1.62 -11.10 -2.59
C ASP A 28 2.97 -11.75 -2.32
N LYS A 29 3.17 -12.30 -1.12
CA LYS A 29 4.39 -13.03 -0.80
C LYS A 29 4.31 -14.45 -1.35
N PRO A 30 5.10 -14.84 -2.36
CA PRO A 30 5.07 -16.20 -2.89
C PRO A 30 5.41 -17.24 -1.82
N ASN A 31 4.62 -18.28 -1.73
CA ASN A 31 4.87 -19.40 -0.84
C ASN A 31 5.72 -20.45 -1.55
N LYS A 32 6.87 -20.76 -0.98
CA LYS A 32 7.83 -21.75 -1.54
C LYS A 32 7.22 -23.13 -1.79
N TRP A 33 6.20 -23.50 -1.03
CA TRP A 33 5.56 -24.82 -1.06
C TRP A 33 4.10 -24.73 -1.52
N ALA A 34 3.79 -23.75 -2.38
CA ALA A 34 2.46 -23.59 -2.94
C ALA A 34 1.96 -24.89 -3.57
N GLY A 35 0.68 -25.22 -3.37
CA GLY A 35 0.07 -26.44 -3.87
C GLY A 35 0.38 -27.72 -3.08
N SER A 36 1.39 -27.70 -2.21
CA SER A 36 1.69 -28.84 -1.34
C SER A 36 0.65 -28.98 -0.24
N THR A 37 0.27 -30.19 0.10
CA THR A 37 -0.49 -30.48 1.32
C THR A 37 0.48 -30.50 2.49
N SER A 38 0.07 -29.98 3.65
CA SER A 38 0.92 -29.97 4.85
C SER A 38 1.25 -31.39 5.29
N TRP A 39 2.48 -31.61 5.70
CA TRP A 39 3.02 -32.93 5.98
C TRP A 39 3.05 -33.18 7.48
N GLY A 40 2.52 -34.34 7.86
CA GLY A 40 2.66 -34.87 9.20
C GLY A 40 1.81 -34.22 10.28
N LYS A 41 2.04 -34.61 11.51
CA LYS A 41 1.31 -34.15 12.69
C LYS A 41 2.03 -32.96 13.31
N ALA A 42 1.34 -31.81 13.47
CA ALA A 42 1.87 -30.73 14.29
C ALA A 42 1.87 -31.15 15.75
N ARG A 43 3.01 -30.93 16.39
CA ARG A 43 3.18 -31.19 17.83
C ARG A 43 3.39 -29.84 18.52
N SER A 44 2.48 -29.47 19.40
CA SER A 44 2.64 -28.32 20.29
C SER A 44 2.48 -28.78 21.73
N ARG A 45 3.02 -28.03 22.70
CA ARG A 45 2.76 -28.29 24.12
C ARG A 45 1.65 -27.38 24.62
N LYS A 46 0.65 -27.96 25.27
CA LYS A 46 -0.33 -27.21 26.03
C LYS A 46 0.35 -26.51 27.22
N LYS A 47 -0.31 -25.54 27.83
CA LYS A 47 0.15 -24.90 29.07
C LYS A 47 0.32 -25.90 30.22
N THR A 48 -0.37 -27.04 30.17
CA THR A 48 -0.29 -28.18 31.12
C THR A 48 0.96 -29.05 30.93
N GLY A 49 1.78 -28.80 29.87
CA GLY A 49 2.93 -29.63 29.54
C GLY A 49 2.63 -30.83 28.64
N GLU A 50 1.38 -31.19 28.44
CA GLU A 50 0.95 -32.30 27.57
C GLU A 50 1.21 -31.97 26.09
N LEU A 51 1.50 -33.04 25.32
CA LEU A 51 1.62 -32.90 23.85
C LEU A 51 0.22 -32.78 23.21
N ASP A 52 0.00 -31.70 22.53
CA ASP A 52 -1.14 -31.49 21.66
C ASP A 52 -0.73 -31.92 20.23
N ILE A 53 -1.28 -33.03 19.77
CA ILE A 53 -1.03 -33.57 18.43
C ILE A 53 -2.23 -33.24 17.59
N ARG A 54 -2.03 -32.30 16.65
CA ARG A 54 -3.08 -31.88 15.69
C ARG A 54 -2.80 -32.53 14.34
N GLU A 55 -3.81 -33.17 13.79
CA GLU A 55 -3.77 -33.56 12.39
C GLU A 55 -3.95 -32.31 11.52
N HIS A 56 -3.04 -32.11 10.58
CA HIS A 56 -3.18 -31.03 9.64
C HIS A 56 -4.36 -31.32 8.68
N LYS A 57 -5.24 -30.33 8.53
CA LYS A 57 -6.19 -30.36 7.43
C LYS A 57 -5.40 -30.37 6.12
N THR A 58 -5.79 -31.22 5.21
CA THR A 58 -5.13 -31.45 3.90
C THR A 58 -5.37 -30.33 2.88
N ASN A 59 -5.63 -29.10 3.30
CA ASN A 59 -5.78 -27.98 2.39
C ASN A 59 -4.40 -27.62 1.79
N PRO A 60 -4.30 -27.52 0.48
CA PRO A 60 -3.04 -27.13 -0.16
C PRO A 60 -2.61 -25.74 0.31
N ILE A 61 -1.30 -25.56 0.40
CA ILE A 61 -0.69 -24.26 0.73
C ILE A 61 -1.05 -23.28 -0.39
N LYS A 62 -1.58 -22.12 -0.04
CA LYS A 62 -1.93 -21.05 -0.98
C LYS A 62 -0.69 -20.60 -1.75
N GLU A 63 -0.88 -20.15 -2.98
CA GLU A 63 0.21 -19.64 -3.82
C GLU A 63 0.90 -18.43 -3.18
N PHE A 64 0.12 -17.53 -2.60
CA PHE A 64 0.61 -16.35 -1.92
C PHE A 64 0.22 -16.31 -0.44
N GLY A 65 1.12 -15.86 0.38
CA GLY A 65 0.91 -15.49 1.79
C GLY A 65 0.85 -13.99 1.98
N ALA A 66 0.59 -13.56 3.21
CA ALA A 66 0.57 -12.15 3.57
C ALA A 66 1.91 -11.47 3.30
N ARG A 67 1.85 -10.23 2.77
CA ARG A 67 3.02 -9.38 2.58
C ARG A 67 3.81 -9.23 3.89
N ASN A 68 5.13 -9.20 3.80
CA ASN A 68 5.97 -8.95 4.97
C ASN A 68 5.83 -7.49 5.43
N ASN A 69 6.16 -7.22 6.69
CA ASN A 69 6.20 -5.85 7.23
C ASN A 69 7.46 -5.05 6.80
N ILE A 70 8.39 -5.67 6.09
CA ILE A 70 9.53 -4.99 5.47
C ILE A 70 9.25 -4.91 3.97
N TRP A 71 9.03 -3.68 3.48
CA TRP A 71 8.75 -3.41 2.08
C TRP A 71 10.02 -2.92 1.39
N ARG A 72 10.31 -3.51 0.24
CA ARG A 72 11.46 -3.12 -0.59
C ARG A 72 10.94 -2.28 -1.74
N ILE A 73 10.84 -0.99 -1.50
CA ILE A 73 10.34 0.00 -2.45
C ILE A 73 11.53 0.73 -3.06
N LYS A 74 11.54 0.86 -4.38
CA LYS A 74 12.58 1.63 -5.07
C LYS A 74 12.43 3.10 -4.72
N ASN A 75 13.54 3.73 -4.38
CA ASN A 75 13.56 5.16 -4.11
C ASN A 75 13.22 5.96 -5.37
N CYS A 76 12.47 7.04 -5.25
CA CYS A 76 11.96 7.85 -6.37
C CYS A 76 13.06 8.60 -7.15
N GLY A 77 14.30 8.53 -6.73
CA GLY A 77 15.44 9.23 -7.31
C GLY A 77 16.00 8.62 -8.60
N GLY A 78 15.17 8.24 -9.59
CA GLY A 78 15.74 7.89 -10.88
C GLY A 78 14.94 7.01 -11.84
N PHE A 79 14.21 5.99 -11.40
CA PHE A 79 13.64 4.98 -12.32
C PHE A 79 12.33 4.34 -11.87
N GLY A 80 11.47 5.01 -11.12
CA GLY A 80 10.28 4.36 -10.55
C GLY A 80 8.99 5.16 -10.53
N GLN A 81 8.95 6.34 -11.13
CA GLN A 81 7.72 7.13 -11.24
C GLN A 81 7.21 7.18 -12.67
N SER A 82 5.91 7.01 -12.82
CA SER A 82 5.22 7.11 -14.10
C SER A 82 5.22 8.54 -14.66
N ASN A 83 5.41 9.56 -13.81
CA ASN A 83 5.35 10.97 -14.20
C ASN A 83 6.71 11.69 -14.02
N LYS A 84 7.31 12.12 -15.14
CA LYS A 84 8.56 12.88 -15.17
C LYS A 84 8.48 14.24 -14.48
N GLU A 85 7.31 14.86 -14.42
CA GLU A 85 7.08 16.16 -13.76
C GLU A 85 7.28 16.10 -12.24
N SER A 86 6.99 14.94 -11.62
CA SER A 86 7.16 14.76 -10.17
C SER A 86 8.62 14.83 -9.71
N TYR A 87 9.61 14.72 -10.61
CA TYR A 87 11.03 14.94 -10.28
C TYR A 87 11.37 16.39 -9.92
N LYS A 88 10.49 17.33 -10.23
CA LYS A 88 10.66 18.74 -9.82
C LYS A 88 10.40 18.94 -8.31
N HIS A 89 9.74 17.98 -7.67
CA HIS A 89 9.52 18.00 -6.21
C HIS A 89 10.68 17.30 -5.50
N PRO A 90 11.31 17.91 -4.49
CA PRO A 90 12.52 17.39 -3.85
C PRO A 90 12.31 16.10 -3.06
N ALA A 91 11.07 15.80 -2.64
CA ALA A 91 10.74 14.65 -1.80
C ALA A 91 9.40 14.03 -2.23
N THR A 92 9.39 13.30 -3.34
CA THR A 92 8.19 12.60 -3.80
C THR A 92 8.03 11.25 -3.10
N MET A 93 6.81 10.95 -2.66
CA MET A 93 6.48 9.64 -2.11
C MET A 93 6.38 8.60 -3.25
N PRO A 94 6.94 7.39 -3.09
CA PRO A 94 6.74 6.31 -4.05
C PRO A 94 5.27 5.91 -4.17
N GLU A 95 4.77 5.78 -5.40
CA GLU A 95 3.38 5.36 -5.67
C GLU A 95 3.06 4.00 -5.04
N GLU A 96 4.01 3.06 -5.09
CA GLU A 96 3.88 1.74 -4.47
C GLU A 96 3.65 1.82 -2.95
N LEU A 97 4.28 2.77 -2.26
CA LEU A 97 4.08 2.99 -0.83
C LEU A 97 2.65 3.49 -0.54
N ALA A 98 2.22 4.53 -1.27
CA ALA A 98 0.87 5.06 -1.15
C ALA A 98 -0.18 3.99 -1.46
N LEU A 99 0.00 3.24 -2.56
CA LEU A 99 -0.90 2.16 -2.98
C LEU A 99 -1.05 1.09 -1.90
N GLY A 100 0.05 0.60 -1.36
CA GLY A 100 0.02 -0.43 -0.33
C GLY A 100 -0.72 0.01 0.93
N HIS A 101 -0.53 1.25 1.38
CA HIS A 101 -1.23 1.78 2.56
C HIS A 101 -2.71 2.05 2.27
N ILE A 102 -3.05 2.69 1.15
CA ILE A 102 -4.44 2.98 0.78
C ILE A 102 -5.24 1.68 0.64
N GLN A 103 -4.72 0.68 -0.07
CA GLN A 103 -5.40 -0.61 -0.22
C GLN A 103 -5.57 -1.35 1.10
N THR A 104 -4.56 -1.32 1.97
CA THR A 104 -4.61 -2.04 3.25
C THR A 104 -5.63 -1.43 4.21
N TRP A 105 -5.72 -0.11 4.29
CA TRP A 105 -6.43 0.57 5.36
C TRP A 105 -7.77 1.18 4.94
N THR A 106 -8.13 1.09 3.66
CA THR A 106 -9.38 1.63 3.12
C THR A 106 -10.07 0.64 2.18
N ASN A 107 -11.38 0.82 2.02
CA ASN A 107 -12.18 0.19 0.95
C ASN A 107 -12.43 1.21 -0.17
N GLU A 108 -12.93 0.73 -1.31
CA GLU A 108 -13.41 1.62 -2.37
C GLU A 108 -14.52 2.53 -1.84
N GLY A 109 -14.50 3.79 -2.25
CA GLY A 109 -15.41 4.82 -1.77
C GLY A 109 -15.02 5.49 -0.44
N ASP A 110 -14.07 4.94 0.32
CA ASP A 110 -13.57 5.56 1.54
C ASP A 110 -12.82 6.87 1.24
N LEU A 111 -12.72 7.72 2.25
CA LEU A 111 -12.03 9.01 2.18
C LEU A 111 -10.60 8.90 2.71
N VAL A 112 -9.64 9.30 1.89
CA VAL A 112 -8.22 9.44 2.22
C VAL A 112 -7.91 10.91 2.48
N LEU A 113 -7.25 11.21 3.59
CA LEU A 113 -6.77 12.54 3.94
C LEU A 113 -5.25 12.60 3.86
N ASP A 114 -4.71 13.57 3.13
CA ASP A 114 -3.29 13.88 3.11
C ASP A 114 -3.09 15.37 3.42
N PRO A 115 -2.63 15.72 4.62
CA PRO A 115 -2.41 17.12 5.01
C PRO A 115 -1.15 17.74 4.40
N PHE A 116 -0.32 16.97 3.68
CA PHE A 116 0.92 17.39 3.04
C PHE A 116 1.02 16.80 1.63
N MET A 117 0.06 17.16 0.78
CA MET A 117 -0.21 16.52 -0.51
C MET A 117 0.98 16.55 -1.49
N GLY A 118 1.81 17.60 -1.43
CA GLY A 118 2.95 17.78 -2.32
C GLY A 118 2.56 17.68 -3.80
N SER A 119 3.29 16.85 -4.54
CA SER A 119 3.01 16.61 -5.98
C SER A 119 1.82 15.69 -6.28
N GLY A 120 1.01 15.31 -5.27
CA GLY A 120 -0.26 14.62 -5.45
C GLY A 120 -0.21 13.10 -5.61
N THR A 121 0.82 12.43 -5.11
CA THR A 121 0.90 10.96 -5.21
C THR A 121 -0.27 10.27 -4.50
N THR A 122 -0.62 10.71 -3.29
CA THR A 122 -1.77 10.17 -2.54
C THR A 122 -3.09 10.40 -3.29
N ALA A 123 -3.26 11.59 -3.87
CA ALA A 123 -4.46 11.92 -4.65
C ALA A 123 -4.60 11.03 -5.89
N GLN A 124 -3.52 10.90 -6.67
CA GLN A 124 -3.50 10.02 -7.85
C GLN A 124 -3.89 8.59 -7.48
N VAL A 125 -3.20 7.99 -6.51
CA VAL A 125 -3.45 6.59 -6.12
C VAL A 125 -4.86 6.41 -5.55
N SER A 126 -5.40 7.41 -4.84
CA SER A 126 -6.78 7.37 -4.35
C SER A 126 -7.77 7.29 -5.52
N ILE A 127 -7.61 8.11 -6.55
CA ILE A 127 -8.47 8.09 -7.75
C ILE A 127 -8.33 6.75 -8.48
N GLU A 128 -7.10 6.29 -8.75
CA GLU A 128 -6.83 5.05 -9.46
C GLU A 128 -7.40 3.82 -8.76
N THR A 129 -7.60 3.91 -7.45
CA THR A 129 -8.14 2.83 -6.60
C THR A 129 -9.59 3.05 -6.17
N ASN A 130 -10.31 3.99 -6.79
CA ASN A 130 -11.70 4.34 -6.49
C ASN A 130 -11.93 4.81 -5.04
N ARG A 131 -10.98 5.53 -4.45
CA ARG A 131 -11.14 6.21 -3.16
C ARG A 131 -11.35 7.69 -3.38
N ASN A 132 -12.09 8.31 -2.45
CA ASN A 132 -12.17 9.76 -2.38
C ASN A 132 -10.92 10.30 -1.67
N PHE A 133 -10.54 11.54 -1.94
CA PHE A 133 -9.44 12.17 -1.22
C PHE A 133 -9.71 13.62 -0.87
N VAL A 134 -9.08 14.07 0.18
CA VAL A 134 -8.92 15.48 0.55
C VAL A 134 -7.44 15.70 0.82
N GLY A 135 -6.86 16.72 0.23
CA GLY A 135 -5.47 17.06 0.38
C GLY A 135 -5.24 18.54 0.63
N PHE A 136 -4.16 18.85 1.33
CA PHE A 136 -3.71 20.21 1.57
C PHE A 136 -2.27 20.34 1.12
N GLU A 137 -1.97 21.45 0.46
CA GLU A 137 -0.62 21.83 0.07
C GLU A 137 -0.49 23.35 0.23
N ILE A 138 0.58 23.80 0.88
CA ILE A 138 0.81 25.22 1.16
C ILE A 138 1.58 25.93 0.04
N ASP A 139 2.39 25.19 -0.71
CA ASP A 139 3.17 25.73 -1.83
C ASP A 139 2.34 25.69 -3.10
N ASP A 140 2.10 26.87 -3.69
CA ASP A 140 1.28 27.01 -4.90
C ASP A 140 1.84 26.22 -6.08
N THR A 141 3.15 26.09 -6.19
CA THR A 141 3.81 25.35 -7.27
C THR A 141 3.51 23.85 -7.14
N TYR A 142 3.65 23.29 -5.93
CA TYR A 142 3.35 21.88 -5.68
C TYR A 142 1.85 21.61 -5.75
N TYR A 143 1.02 22.54 -5.28
CA TYR A 143 -0.42 22.45 -5.46
C TYR A 143 -0.80 22.38 -6.94
N GLN A 144 -0.22 23.24 -7.80
CA GLN A 144 -0.48 23.19 -9.23
C GLN A 144 0.00 21.87 -9.85
N MET A 145 1.16 21.36 -9.45
CA MET A 145 1.64 20.03 -9.87
C MET A 145 0.67 18.92 -9.52
N CYS A 146 0.08 18.97 -8.32
CA CYS A 146 -0.95 18.02 -7.90
C CYS A 146 -2.19 18.14 -8.78
N VAL A 147 -2.69 19.34 -9.04
CA VAL A 147 -3.86 19.58 -9.90
C VAL A 147 -3.62 19.04 -11.31
N ASP A 148 -2.48 19.36 -11.92
CA ASP A 148 -2.12 18.91 -13.26
C ASP A 148 -1.99 17.38 -13.36
N ARG A 149 -1.55 16.73 -12.28
CA ARG A 149 -1.47 15.27 -12.18
C ARG A 149 -2.83 14.61 -12.06
N VAL A 150 -3.73 15.19 -11.29
CA VAL A 150 -5.01 14.60 -10.91
C VAL A 150 -6.10 14.85 -11.95
N LYS A 151 -6.12 16.02 -12.57
CA LYS A 151 -7.16 16.44 -13.52
C LYS A 151 -7.39 15.44 -14.66
N PRO A 152 -6.37 14.94 -15.39
CA PRO A 152 -6.58 13.96 -16.44
C PRO A 152 -7.21 12.65 -15.97
N LEU A 153 -6.96 12.25 -14.72
CA LEU A 153 -7.52 11.04 -14.14
C LEU A 153 -9.01 11.22 -13.83
N GLN A 154 -9.40 12.38 -13.34
CA GLN A 154 -10.80 12.73 -13.06
C GLN A 154 -11.60 12.83 -14.35
N ASP A 155 -11.06 13.47 -15.39
CA ASP A 155 -11.71 13.61 -16.70
C ASP A 155 -11.97 12.23 -17.34
N ASN A 156 -11.01 11.32 -17.26
CA ASN A 156 -11.16 9.94 -17.73
C ASN A 156 -12.24 9.16 -16.96
N LEU A 157 -12.34 9.37 -15.63
CA LEU A 157 -13.39 8.75 -14.80
C LEU A 157 -14.79 9.25 -15.21
N LEU A 158 -14.93 10.55 -15.39
CA LEU A 158 -16.21 11.16 -15.82
C LEU A 158 -16.64 10.64 -17.20
N THR A 159 -15.72 10.50 -18.14
CA THR A 159 -15.98 9.92 -19.46
C THR A 159 -16.50 8.50 -19.34
N ARG A 160 -15.82 7.62 -18.60
CA ARG A 160 -16.25 6.23 -18.37
C ARG A 160 -17.63 6.11 -17.72
N LEU A 161 -17.94 6.99 -16.76
CA LEU A 161 -19.24 7.00 -16.09
C LEU A 161 -20.37 7.44 -17.04
N ASN A 162 -20.10 8.32 -17.99
CA ASN A 162 -21.08 8.72 -19.00
C ASN A 162 -21.32 7.62 -20.02
N ASP A 163 -20.28 6.88 -20.44
CA ASP A 163 -20.39 5.75 -21.36
C ASP A 163 -21.21 4.57 -20.81
N ILE A 164 -21.26 4.41 -19.48
CA ILE A 164 -22.06 3.36 -18.82
C ILE A 164 -23.55 3.72 -18.74
N LYS A 165 -23.90 5.01 -18.84
CA LYS A 165 -25.28 5.51 -18.74
C LYS A 165 -25.99 5.57 -20.10
N THR A 166 -25.29 5.33 -21.19
CA THR A 166 -25.82 5.20 -22.56
C THR A 166 -25.99 3.77 -22.95
#